data_3f7bdc22d7f49af39a06224ac6615625
#
_entry.id   3f7bdc22d7f49af39a06224ac6615625
#
_cell.length_a   1.000
_cell.length_b   1.000
_cell.length_c   1.000
_cell.angle_alpha   90.00
_cell.angle_beta   90.00
_cell.angle_gamma   90.00
#
_symmetry.space_group_name_H-M   'P 1'
#
loop_
_entity.id
_entity.type
_entity.pdbx_description
1 polymer ?
#
loop_
_entity_poly.entity_id
_entity_poly.type
_entity_poly.pdbx_seq_one_letter_code
_entity_poly.pdbx_strand_id
1 'polypeptide(L)'
;MANVKVTLKDGSVKEVAAGTTLLEVAKGLSQKLGKQALLAVVDGVNKDLTDKLEHDASVEFVVPESSEGLHAIRHTAAHIMAQAIQHLFPDTKFAIGPAIANGFYYDLDSEHVFVPEDLIAIEKEMAKIVKANLPLVRSELPRSEALKMFADKDEKYKVELINDLPEDAVISTYTQGDFTDLCAGPHCPSTGRVKAFKLQSIAGAYWRGDEKNKMLQRIYGTAFPSKEELDAYLHMLEEAARRDHRKLGKELDLFSIMEEGPGFPFFHPNGMVIRNELINYWREVHRRYGYQEIKTPMILSRKLWETSGHWDHYRENMYVTEIDNEDYAIKPMNCPGGMLVYKTHPHSYRELPIRAGELGLVHRHELSGALHGLFRVRCFTQDLSLIHISEPTRPY
;
A
#
# COMPACT_ATOMS: atom_id res chain seq x y z
N MET A 1 -15.07 -10.37 -43.68
CA MET A 1 -14.88 -9.61 -42.45
C MET A 1 -13.52 -8.95 -42.53
N ALA A 2 -13.36 -7.72 -42.07
CA ALA A 2 -12.06 -7.06 -42.08
C ALA A 2 -11.13 -7.78 -41.08
N ASN A 3 -9.84 -7.94 -41.46
CA ASN A 3 -8.85 -8.44 -40.55
C ASN A 3 -8.20 -7.26 -39.80
N VAL A 4 -7.81 -7.48 -38.56
CA VAL A 4 -7.05 -6.55 -37.73
C VAL A 4 -5.69 -7.16 -37.36
N LYS A 5 -4.68 -6.31 -37.24
CA LYS A 5 -3.33 -6.72 -36.91
C LYS A 5 -3.07 -6.59 -35.38
N VAL A 6 -2.66 -7.68 -34.80
CA VAL A 6 -2.28 -7.76 -33.38
C VAL A 6 -0.76 -7.80 -33.30
N THR A 7 -0.17 -6.72 -32.81
CA THR A 7 1.28 -6.64 -32.56
C THR A 7 1.55 -7.11 -31.12
N LEU A 8 2.36 -8.16 -30.96
CA LEU A 8 2.71 -8.70 -29.65
C LEU A 8 3.96 -8.02 -29.08
N LYS A 9 4.23 -8.22 -27.79
CA LYS A 9 5.38 -7.63 -27.07
C LYS A 9 6.74 -7.95 -27.68
N ASP A 10 6.86 -9.10 -28.34
CA ASP A 10 8.08 -9.53 -29.04
C ASP A 10 8.22 -8.92 -30.46
N GLY A 11 7.30 -8.06 -30.84
CA GLY A 11 7.23 -7.43 -32.17
C GLY A 11 6.60 -8.32 -33.27
N SER A 12 6.20 -9.55 -32.93
CA SER A 12 5.50 -10.40 -33.91
C SER A 12 4.09 -9.87 -34.19
N VAL A 13 3.61 -10.02 -35.41
CA VAL A 13 2.30 -9.55 -35.85
C VAL A 13 1.45 -10.75 -36.26
N LYS A 14 0.24 -10.80 -35.74
CA LYS A 14 -0.78 -11.80 -36.09
C LYS A 14 -2.02 -11.12 -36.62
N GLU A 15 -2.56 -11.63 -37.73
CA GLU A 15 -3.85 -11.18 -38.27
C GLU A 15 -5.00 -12.04 -37.71
N VAL A 16 -6.03 -11.38 -37.22
CA VAL A 16 -7.27 -12.01 -36.74
C VAL A 16 -8.48 -11.28 -37.30
N ALA A 17 -9.63 -11.92 -37.33
CA ALA A 17 -10.85 -11.25 -37.77
C ALA A 17 -11.25 -10.15 -36.77
N ALA A 18 -11.75 -9.01 -37.27
CA ALA A 18 -12.35 -7.99 -36.42
C ALA A 18 -13.50 -8.58 -35.60
N GLY A 19 -13.62 -8.20 -34.32
CA GLY A 19 -14.58 -8.79 -33.38
C GLY A 19 -14.06 -10.04 -32.65
N THR A 20 -12.83 -10.52 -32.91
CA THR A 20 -12.21 -11.62 -32.16
C THR A 20 -11.93 -11.16 -30.75
N THR A 21 -12.29 -11.98 -29.76
CA THR A 21 -11.98 -11.68 -28.32
C THR A 21 -10.51 -11.86 -27.99
N LEU A 22 -10.02 -11.11 -27.03
CA LEU A 22 -8.64 -11.24 -26.55
C LEU A 22 -8.34 -12.65 -26.05
N LEU A 23 -9.34 -13.34 -25.47
CA LEU A 23 -9.20 -14.75 -25.06
C LEU A 23 -8.98 -15.70 -26.26
N GLU A 24 -9.70 -15.47 -27.35
CA GLU A 24 -9.54 -16.27 -28.61
C GLU A 24 -8.15 -16.00 -29.20
N VAL A 25 -7.69 -14.76 -29.18
CA VAL A 25 -6.31 -14.42 -29.61
C VAL A 25 -5.30 -15.17 -28.76
N ALA A 26 -5.42 -15.11 -27.41
CA ALA A 26 -4.52 -15.83 -26.50
C ALA A 26 -4.50 -17.35 -26.77
N LYS A 27 -5.67 -17.98 -26.97
CA LYS A 27 -5.81 -19.40 -27.33
C LYS A 27 -5.17 -19.72 -28.68
N GLY A 28 -5.33 -18.82 -29.64
CA GLY A 28 -4.76 -18.95 -30.98
C GLY A 28 -3.24 -18.79 -31.02
N LEU A 29 -2.65 -18.13 -30.04
CA LEU A 29 -1.19 -18.06 -29.84
C LEU A 29 -0.68 -19.33 -29.16
N SER A 30 -1.31 -19.74 -28.07
CA SER A 30 -0.95 -20.93 -27.32
C SER A 30 -2.10 -21.37 -26.42
N GLN A 31 -2.39 -22.67 -26.40
CA GLN A 31 -3.37 -23.25 -25.44
C GLN A 31 -2.95 -23.00 -23.99
N LYS A 32 -1.65 -22.98 -23.71
CA LYS A 32 -1.12 -22.64 -22.39
C LYS A 32 -1.43 -21.19 -22.03
N LEU A 33 -1.14 -20.25 -22.92
CA LEU A 33 -1.42 -18.82 -22.71
C LEU A 33 -2.92 -18.57 -22.51
N GLY A 34 -3.80 -19.14 -23.33
CA GLY A 34 -5.26 -19.03 -23.17
C GLY A 34 -5.78 -19.54 -21.84
N LYS A 35 -5.08 -20.52 -21.22
CA LYS A 35 -5.38 -21.01 -19.85
C LYS A 35 -4.78 -20.15 -18.75
N GLN A 36 -3.66 -19.47 -18.97
CA GLN A 36 -2.95 -18.70 -17.96
C GLN A 36 -3.33 -17.21 -17.97
N ALA A 37 -3.61 -16.64 -19.14
CA ALA A 37 -3.95 -15.23 -19.23
C ALA A 37 -5.15 -14.86 -18.35
N LEU A 38 -5.03 -13.72 -17.67
CA LEU A 38 -6.06 -13.13 -16.82
C LEU A 38 -6.66 -11.88 -17.46
N LEU A 39 -5.83 -11.05 -18.05
CA LEU A 39 -6.16 -9.78 -18.71
C LEU A 39 -5.30 -9.64 -19.97
N ALA A 40 -5.56 -8.59 -20.74
CA ALA A 40 -4.65 -8.11 -21.75
C ALA A 40 -4.44 -6.60 -21.62
N VAL A 41 -3.23 -6.12 -21.92
CA VAL A 41 -2.93 -4.70 -22.12
C VAL A 41 -3.06 -4.44 -23.61
N VAL A 42 -4.01 -3.61 -23.99
CA VAL A 42 -4.27 -3.22 -25.37
C VAL A 42 -3.95 -1.74 -25.50
N ASP A 43 -2.96 -1.40 -26.31
CA ASP A 43 -2.48 -0.03 -26.52
C ASP A 43 -2.20 0.70 -25.19
N GLY A 44 -1.62 -0.01 -24.20
CA GLY A 44 -1.27 0.51 -22.88
C GLY A 44 -2.43 0.52 -21.88
N VAL A 45 -3.63 0.03 -22.21
CA VAL A 45 -4.80 0.00 -21.34
C VAL A 45 -5.16 -1.44 -20.98
N ASN A 46 -5.36 -1.71 -19.68
CA ASN A 46 -5.82 -3.00 -19.21
C ASN A 46 -7.26 -3.28 -19.67
N LYS A 47 -7.47 -4.45 -20.28
CA LYS A 47 -8.76 -4.92 -20.83
C LYS A 47 -9.09 -6.32 -20.35
N ASP A 48 -10.39 -6.61 -20.26
CA ASP A 48 -10.88 -7.95 -20.02
C ASP A 48 -10.60 -8.88 -21.20
N LEU A 49 -10.36 -10.16 -20.94
CA LEU A 49 -10.14 -11.14 -22.01
C LEU A 49 -11.39 -11.36 -22.88
N THR A 50 -12.56 -10.93 -22.44
CA THR A 50 -13.82 -10.95 -23.19
C THR A 50 -13.97 -9.79 -24.15
N ASP A 51 -13.13 -8.74 -24.02
CA ASP A 51 -13.18 -7.59 -24.92
C ASP A 51 -12.75 -7.99 -26.33
N LYS A 52 -13.39 -7.34 -27.33
CA LYS A 52 -13.21 -7.61 -28.76
C LYS A 52 -12.19 -6.63 -29.33
N LEU A 53 -11.41 -7.11 -30.28
CA LEU A 53 -10.50 -6.30 -31.08
C LEU A 53 -11.23 -5.85 -32.36
N GLU A 54 -11.43 -4.53 -32.52
CA GLU A 54 -12.11 -3.92 -33.64
C GLU A 54 -11.15 -3.18 -34.61
N HIS A 55 -9.90 -2.95 -34.18
CA HIS A 55 -8.86 -2.23 -34.95
C HIS A 55 -7.49 -2.82 -34.67
N ASP A 56 -6.49 -2.41 -35.46
CA ASP A 56 -5.12 -2.80 -35.27
C ASP A 56 -4.65 -2.31 -33.87
N ALA A 57 -4.00 -3.18 -33.09
CA ALA A 57 -3.62 -2.88 -31.71
C ALA A 57 -2.34 -3.60 -31.27
N SER A 58 -1.64 -3.02 -30.33
CA SER A 58 -0.60 -3.69 -29.54
C SER A 58 -1.23 -4.45 -28.39
N VAL A 59 -0.88 -5.73 -28.25
CA VAL A 59 -1.49 -6.59 -27.21
C VAL A 59 -0.41 -7.32 -26.41
N GLU A 60 -0.43 -7.14 -25.09
CA GLU A 60 0.37 -7.91 -24.14
C GLU A 60 -0.56 -8.68 -23.20
N PHE A 61 -0.37 -10.00 -23.06
CA PHE A 61 -1.19 -10.80 -22.15
C PHE A 61 -0.62 -10.82 -20.75
N VAL A 62 -1.48 -10.54 -19.79
CA VAL A 62 -1.17 -10.48 -18.35
C VAL A 62 -1.39 -11.87 -17.73
N VAL A 63 -0.37 -12.38 -17.08
CA VAL A 63 -0.37 -13.67 -16.39
C VAL A 63 -0.42 -13.51 -14.87
N PRO A 64 -0.80 -14.53 -14.09
CA PRO A 64 -0.99 -14.43 -12.64
C PRO A 64 0.22 -13.91 -11.86
N GLU A 65 1.42 -14.18 -12.35
CA GLU A 65 2.69 -13.87 -11.67
C GLU A 65 3.10 -12.39 -11.81
N SER A 66 2.42 -11.63 -12.68
CA SER A 66 2.67 -10.18 -12.84
C SER A 66 1.95 -9.36 -11.76
N SER A 67 2.38 -8.11 -11.56
CA SER A 67 1.72 -7.17 -10.63
C SER A 67 0.26 -6.91 -11.01
N GLU A 68 -0.02 -6.72 -12.30
CA GLU A 68 -1.34 -6.51 -12.86
C GLU A 68 -2.22 -7.77 -12.73
N GLY A 69 -1.61 -8.95 -12.93
CA GLY A 69 -2.28 -10.24 -12.75
C GLY A 69 -2.67 -10.48 -11.30
N LEU A 70 -1.76 -10.19 -10.37
CA LEU A 70 -2.04 -10.28 -8.95
C LEU A 70 -3.12 -9.29 -8.50
N HIS A 71 -3.10 -8.06 -9.05
CA HIS A 71 -4.15 -7.07 -8.81
C HIS A 71 -5.52 -7.57 -9.28
N ALA A 72 -5.61 -8.14 -10.49
CA ALA A 72 -6.85 -8.69 -11.03
C ALA A 72 -7.39 -9.87 -10.19
N ILE A 73 -6.49 -10.76 -9.71
CA ILE A 73 -6.86 -11.87 -8.81
C ILE A 73 -7.46 -11.31 -7.51
N ARG A 74 -6.84 -10.31 -6.90
CA ARG A 74 -7.31 -9.67 -5.66
C ARG A 74 -8.62 -8.93 -5.85
N HIS A 75 -8.75 -8.20 -6.94
CA HIS A 75 -10.00 -7.50 -7.28
C HIS A 75 -11.15 -8.49 -7.50
N THR A 76 -10.91 -9.57 -8.24
CA THR A 76 -11.90 -10.63 -8.43
C THR A 76 -12.22 -11.36 -7.12
N ALA A 77 -11.24 -11.55 -6.23
CA ALA A 77 -11.47 -12.12 -4.91
C ALA A 77 -12.38 -11.24 -4.03
N ALA A 78 -12.29 -9.91 -4.15
CA ALA A 78 -13.19 -8.99 -3.46
C ALA A 78 -14.65 -9.19 -3.91
N HIS A 79 -14.89 -9.34 -5.21
CA HIS A 79 -16.23 -9.63 -5.75
C HIS A 79 -16.75 -11.02 -5.35
N ILE A 80 -15.87 -12.04 -5.29
CA ILE A 80 -16.23 -13.38 -4.80
C ILE A 80 -16.61 -13.32 -3.30
N MET A 81 -15.89 -12.53 -2.50
CA MET A 81 -16.23 -12.31 -1.10
C MET A 81 -17.58 -11.61 -0.96
N ALA A 82 -17.83 -10.56 -1.76
CA ALA A 82 -19.10 -9.85 -1.75
C ALA A 82 -20.28 -10.78 -2.11
N GLN A 83 -20.16 -11.61 -3.13
CA GLN A 83 -21.16 -12.62 -3.47
C GLN A 83 -21.37 -13.62 -2.33
N ALA A 84 -20.30 -14.10 -1.70
CA ALA A 84 -20.40 -15.03 -0.57
C ALA A 84 -21.13 -14.39 0.63
N ILE A 85 -20.86 -13.10 0.89
CA ILE A 85 -21.55 -12.34 1.94
C ILE A 85 -23.01 -12.14 1.58
N GLN A 86 -23.34 -11.82 0.33
CA GLN A 86 -24.73 -11.71 -0.13
C GLN A 86 -25.52 -13.01 0.09
N HIS A 87 -24.90 -14.17 -0.15
CA HIS A 87 -25.55 -15.47 0.08
C HIS A 87 -25.83 -15.75 1.54
N LEU A 88 -24.91 -15.37 2.43
CA LEU A 88 -25.00 -15.69 3.87
C LEU A 88 -25.72 -14.60 4.69
N PHE A 89 -25.62 -13.35 4.25
CA PHE A 89 -26.14 -12.15 4.93
C PHE A 89 -26.84 -11.23 3.91
N PRO A 90 -28.03 -11.61 3.41
CA PRO A 90 -28.69 -10.97 2.27
C PRO A 90 -29.07 -9.50 2.48
N ASP A 91 -29.20 -9.06 3.73
CA ASP A 91 -29.57 -7.68 4.07
C ASP A 91 -28.36 -6.72 4.09
N THR A 92 -27.14 -7.25 3.86
CA THR A 92 -25.91 -6.45 3.83
C THR A 92 -25.87 -5.56 2.58
N LYS A 93 -25.52 -4.27 2.75
CA LYS A 93 -25.31 -3.31 1.66
C LYS A 93 -23.83 -3.16 1.37
N PHE A 94 -23.53 -3.10 0.09
CA PHE A 94 -22.13 -3.11 -0.41
C PHE A 94 -21.66 -1.71 -0.78
N ALA A 95 -20.58 -1.22 -0.15
CA ALA A 95 -20.00 0.06 -0.48
C ALA A 95 -18.90 -0.06 -1.54
N ILE A 96 -17.66 -0.26 -1.16
CA ILE A 96 -16.52 -0.39 -2.08
C ILE A 96 -15.63 -1.60 -1.74
N GLY A 97 -15.06 -2.23 -2.77
CA GLY A 97 -14.22 -3.43 -2.62
C GLY A 97 -12.96 -3.41 -3.50
N PRO A 98 -12.00 -2.50 -3.27
CA PRO A 98 -10.79 -2.43 -4.10
C PRO A 98 -9.77 -3.51 -3.76
N ALA A 99 -8.93 -3.83 -4.75
CA ALA A 99 -7.66 -4.47 -4.50
C ALA A 99 -6.65 -3.47 -3.91
N ILE A 100 -5.81 -3.93 -3.00
CA ILE A 100 -4.72 -3.18 -2.38
C ILE A 100 -3.40 -3.92 -2.52
N ALA A 101 -2.28 -3.28 -2.15
CA ALA A 101 -0.94 -3.83 -2.34
C ALA A 101 -0.75 -5.25 -1.81
N ASN A 102 -1.33 -5.59 -0.65
CA ASN A 102 -1.15 -6.90 -0.01
C ASN A 102 -2.44 -7.73 0.07
N GLY A 103 -3.49 -7.34 -0.65
CA GLY A 103 -4.77 -8.06 -0.59
C GLY A 103 -5.92 -7.29 -1.21
N PHE A 104 -7.06 -7.38 -0.58
CA PHE A 104 -8.29 -6.68 -0.94
C PHE A 104 -9.11 -6.43 0.31
N TYR A 105 -10.11 -5.58 0.23
CA TYR A 105 -11.13 -5.46 1.26
C TYR A 105 -12.50 -5.19 0.65
N TYR A 106 -13.53 -5.25 1.47
CA TYR A 106 -14.85 -4.74 1.13
C TYR A 106 -15.47 -4.03 2.33
N ASP A 107 -16.05 -2.85 2.08
CA ASP A 107 -16.80 -2.06 3.06
C ASP A 107 -18.27 -2.43 2.99
N LEU A 108 -18.83 -2.79 4.13
CA LEU A 108 -20.12 -3.41 4.30
C LEU A 108 -20.97 -2.62 5.32
N ASP A 109 -22.21 -2.34 4.96
CA ASP A 109 -23.21 -1.82 5.86
C ASP A 109 -24.19 -2.94 6.19
N SER A 110 -24.09 -3.51 7.38
CA SER A 110 -24.90 -4.63 7.84
C SER A 110 -25.35 -4.39 9.28
N GLU A 111 -26.57 -4.83 9.61
CA GLU A 111 -27.01 -4.90 11.00
C GLU A 111 -26.33 -6.05 11.77
N HIS A 112 -25.91 -7.10 11.06
CA HIS A 112 -25.08 -8.15 11.61
C HIS A 112 -23.66 -7.62 11.89
N VAL A 113 -23.21 -7.79 13.13
CA VAL A 113 -21.82 -7.48 13.51
C VAL A 113 -20.95 -8.67 13.19
N PHE A 114 -20.10 -8.54 12.16
CA PHE A 114 -19.22 -9.61 11.75
C PHE A 114 -18.21 -9.95 12.85
N VAL A 115 -18.01 -11.25 13.05
CA VAL A 115 -17.05 -11.82 14.01
C VAL A 115 -16.06 -12.75 13.29
N PRO A 116 -14.90 -13.10 13.88
CA PRO A 116 -13.92 -13.97 13.23
C PRO A 116 -14.45 -15.31 12.73
N GLU A 117 -15.48 -15.86 13.39
CA GLU A 117 -16.15 -17.09 13.02
C GLU A 117 -16.89 -16.98 11.68
N ASP A 118 -17.43 -15.80 11.37
CA ASP A 118 -18.11 -15.52 10.10
C ASP A 118 -17.11 -15.60 8.92
N LEU A 119 -15.85 -15.19 9.12
CA LEU A 119 -14.83 -15.27 8.09
C LEU A 119 -14.65 -16.71 7.60
N ILE A 120 -14.75 -17.69 8.50
CA ILE A 120 -14.65 -19.13 8.15
C ILE A 120 -15.85 -19.55 7.30
N ALA A 121 -17.05 -19.07 7.62
CA ALA A 121 -18.25 -19.38 6.84
C ALA A 121 -18.20 -18.72 5.46
N ILE A 122 -17.77 -17.46 5.40
CA ILE A 122 -17.61 -16.70 4.14
C ILE A 122 -16.55 -17.38 3.26
N GLU A 123 -15.39 -17.79 3.79
CA GLU A 123 -14.36 -18.52 3.04
C GLU A 123 -14.88 -19.83 2.42
N LYS A 124 -15.71 -20.56 3.18
CA LYS A 124 -16.34 -21.80 2.66
C LYS A 124 -17.29 -21.51 1.50
N GLU A 125 -18.04 -20.41 1.57
CA GLU A 125 -18.92 -20.01 0.49
C GLU A 125 -18.15 -19.50 -0.72
N MET A 126 -17.11 -18.67 -0.50
CA MET A 126 -16.17 -18.26 -1.54
C MET A 126 -15.57 -19.45 -2.29
N ALA A 127 -15.18 -20.52 -1.57
CA ALA A 127 -14.64 -21.73 -2.17
C ALA A 127 -15.65 -22.43 -3.09
N LYS A 128 -16.96 -22.41 -2.78
CA LYS A 128 -18.02 -22.93 -3.66
C LYS A 128 -18.14 -22.09 -4.91
N ILE A 129 -18.14 -20.76 -4.79
CA ILE A 129 -18.20 -19.82 -5.91
C ILE A 129 -17.01 -20.01 -6.84
N VAL A 130 -15.80 -20.12 -6.29
CA VAL A 130 -14.58 -20.41 -7.07
C VAL A 130 -14.70 -21.75 -7.82
N LYS A 131 -15.18 -22.79 -7.14
CA LYS A 131 -15.38 -24.13 -7.76
C LYS A 131 -16.44 -24.10 -8.85
N ALA A 132 -17.44 -23.25 -8.73
CA ALA A 132 -18.48 -23.08 -9.76
C ALA A 132 -17.94 -22.45 -11.04
N ASN A 133 -16.77 -21.80 -10.97
CA ASN A 133 -16.07 -21.18 -12.11
C ASN A 133 -16.97 -20.27 -12.95
N LEU A 134 -17.70 -19.38 -12.30
CA LEU A 134 -18.64 -18.45 -12.93
C LEU A 134 -17.89 -17.42 -13.79
N PRO A 135 -18.37 -17.11 -15.00
CA PRO A 135 -17.80 -16.05 -15.81
C PRO A 135 -18.05 -14.69 -15.15
N LEU A 136 -17.10 -13.76 -15.27
CA LEU A 136 -17.31 -12.36 -14.95
C LEU A 136 -17.67 -11.62 -16.23
N VAL A 137 -18.86 -11.06 -16.28
CA VAL A 137 -19.42 -10.40 -17.46
C VAL A 137 -19.52 -8.91 -17.20
N ARG A 138 -18.76 -8.13 -17.97
CA ARG A 138 -18.84 -6.67 -17.99
C ARG A 138 -20.03 -6.21 -18.80
N SER A 139 -20.76 -5.24 -18.29
CA SER A 139 -21.85 -4.56 -19.01
C SER A 139 -21.74 -3.05 -18.79
N GLU A 140 -22.01 -2.29 -19.85
CA GLU A 140 -22.12 -0.84 -19.76
C GLU A 140 -23.61 -0.46 -19.80
N LEU A 141 -24.01 0.41 -18.89
CA LEU A 141 -25.39 0.82 -18.73
C LEU A 141 -25.51 2.34 -18.83
N PRO A 142 -26.60 2.86 -19.42
CA PRO A 142 -26.97 4.26 -19.26
C PRO A 142 -27.11 4.60 -17.78
N ARG A 143 -26.67 5.78 -17.37
CA ARG A 143 -26.71 6.22 -15.96
C ARG A 143 -28.08 6.03 -15.32
N SER A 144 -29.16 6.37 -16.02
CA SER A 144 -30.53 6.22 -15.51
C SER A 144 -30.91 4.77 -15.24
N GLU A 145 -30.45 3.84 -16.07
CA GLU A 145 -30.69 2.41 -15.89
C GLU A 145 -29.88 1.85 -14.73
N ALA A 146 -28.59 2.24 -14.62
CA ALA A 146 -27.73 1.85 -13.50
C ALA A 146 -28.28 2.36 -12.17
N LEU A 147 -28.67 3.64 -12.09
CA LEU A 147 -29.28 4.20 -10.87
C LEU A 147 -30.54 3.45 -10.49
N LYS A 148 -31.44 3.16 -11.45
CA LYS A 148 -32.65 2.40 -11.19
C LYS A 148 -32.34 0.99 -10.69
N MET A 149 -31.42 0.29 -11.34
CA MET A 149 -31.02 -1.09 -10.98
C MET A 149 -30.50 -1.18 -9.54
N PHE A 150 -29.64 -0.24 -9.12
CA PHE A 150 -29.08 -0.23 -7.76
C PHE A 150 -30.07 0.32 -6.73
N ALA A 151 -30.95 1.25 -7.11
CA ALA A 151 -32.02 1.74 -6.24
C ALA A 151 -33.07 0.64 -5.95
N ASP A 152 -33.46 -0.16 -6.98
CA ASP A 152 -34.40 -1.27 -6.83
C ASP A 152 -33.86 -2.38 -5.89
N LYS A 153 -32.52 -2.48 -5.75
CA LYS A 153 -31.83 -3.39 -4.82
C LYS A 153 -31.51 -2.74 -3.47
N ASP A 154 -31.93 -1.48 -3.24
CA ASP A 154 -31.59 -0.69 -2.05
C ASP A 154 -30.07 -0.56 -1.79
N GLU A 155 -29.26 -0.54 -2.86
CA GLU A 155 -27.80 -0.37 -2.81
C GLU A 155 -27.43 1.12 -2.79
N LYS A 156 -27.74 1.79 -1.70
CA LYS A 156 -27.60 3.25 -1.51
C LYS A 156 -26.20 3.77 -1.80
N TYR A 157 -25.15 3.02 -1.43
CA TYR A 157 -23.75 3.41 -1.65
C TYR A 157 -23.40 3.40 -3.14
N LYS A 158 -23.93 2.46 -3.90
CA LYS A 158 -23.73 2.40 -5.36
C LYS A 158 -24.46 3.54 -6.05
N VAL A 159 -25.66 3.88 -5.61
CA VAL A 159 -26.40 5.05 -6.11
C VAL A 159 -25.63 6.35 -5.82
N GLU A 160 -25.10 6.51 -4.63
CA GLU A 160 -24.26 7.66 -4.25
C GLU A 160 -23.00 7.75 -5.11
N LEU A 161 -22.28 6.63 -5.30
CA LEU A 161 -21.08 6.58 -6.15
C LEU A 161 -21.37 6.96 -7.59
N ILE A 162 -22.49 6.48 -8.18
CA ILE A 162 -22.88 6.82 -9.53
C ILE A 162 -23.18 8.32 -9.66
N ASN A 163 -23.83 8.92 -8.66
CA ASN A 163 -24.15 10.35 -8.68
C ASN A 163 -22.91 11.24 -8.62
N ASP A 164 -21.83 10.77 -7.99
CA ASP A 164 -20.57 11.51 -7.91
C ASP A 164 -19.70 11.42 -9.16
N LEU A 165 -19.96 10.46 -10.05
CA LEU A 165 -19.21 10.35 -11.29
C LEU A 165 -19.56 11.52 -12.25
N PRO A 166 -18.60 11.99 -13.09
CA PRO A 166 -18.85 12.97 -14.13
C PRO A 166 -20.02 12.56 -15.03
N GLU A 167 -20.74 13.52 -15.62
CA GLU A 167 -21.94 13.24 -16.44
C GLU A 167 -21.64 12.35 -17.65
N ASP A 168 -20.46 12.49 -18.23
CA ASP A 168 -19.96 11.74 -19.38
C ASP A 168 -19.30 10.39 -19.02
N ALA A 169 -19.22 10.04 -17.73
CA ALA A 169 -18.59 8.80 -17.29
C ALA A 169 -19.40 7.58 -17.75
N VAL A 170 -18.68 6.59 -18.29
CA VAL A 170 -19.23 5.27 -18.62
C VAL A 170 -19.52 4.52 -17.33
N ILE A 171 -20.78 4.13 -17.12
CA ILE A 171 -21.18 3.32 -15.96
C ILE A 171 -21.08 1.85 -16.34
N SER A 172 -20.13 1.15 -15.72
CA SER A 172 -19.95 -0.28 -15.96
C SER A 172 -20.26 -1.10 -14.71
N THR A 173 -20.77 -2.29 -14.95
CA THR A 173 -21.08 -3.29 -13.93
C THR A 173 -20.43 -4.62 -14.30
N TYR A 174 -20.13 -5.42 -13.27
CA TYR A 174 -19.68 -6.80 -13.45
C TYR A 174 -20.64 -7.75 -12.76
N THR A 175 -21.08 -8.75 -13.54
CA THR A 175 -21.99 -9.80 -13.06
C THR A 175 -21.25 -11.14 -13.00
N GLN A 176 -21.38 -11.83 -11.88
CA GLN A 176 -20.93 -13.21 -11.68
C GLN A 176 -22.05 -14.02 -11.02
N GLY A 177 -22.65 -14.93 -11.75
CA GLY A 177 -23.83 -15.66 -11.28
C GLY A 177 -24.99 -14.71 -10.93
N ASP A 178 -25.39 -14.71 -9.68
CA ASP A 178 -26.46 -13.89 -9.10
C ASP A 178 -26.00 -12.56 -8.47
N PHE A 179 -24.70 -12.32 -8.43
CA PHE A 179 -24.10 -11.10 -7.90
C PHE A 179 -23.75 -10.12 -9.03
N THR A 180 -24.16 -8.86 -8.88
CA THR A 180 -23.80 -7.76 -9.78
C THR A 180 -23.31 -6.57 -9.00
N ASP A 181 -22.13 -6.06 -9.35
CA ASP A 181 -21.52 -4.90 -8.70
C ASP A 181 -21.23 -3.75 -9.67
N LEU A 182 -21.25 -2.51 -9.15
CA LEU A 182 -20.75 -1.33 -9.83
C LEU A 182 -19.21 -1.36 -9.80
N CYS A 183 -18.60 -1.49 -10.96
CA CYS A 183 -17.15 -1.65 -11.05
C CYS A 183 -16.59 -1.21 -12.40
N ALA A 184 -15.43 -0.54 -12.38
CA ALA A 184 -14.72 -0.17 -13.60
C ALA A 184 -13.89 -1.32 -14.20
N GLY A 185 -13.60 -2.36 -13.41
CA GLY A 185 -12.75 -3.50 -13.82
C GLY A 185 -11.27 -3.13 -13.95
N PRO A 186 -10.47 -3.90 -14.72
CA PRO A 186 -10.83 -5.21 -15.25
C PRO A 186 -10.77 -6.33 -14.21
N HIS A 187 -11.33 -7.49 -14.56
CA HIS A 187 -11.38 -8.69 -13.73
C HIS A 187 -10.78 -9.92 -14.42
N CYS A 188 -10.50 -10.95 -13.62
CA CYS A 188 -10.24 -12.28 -14.17
C CYS A 188 -11.44 -12.77 -14.99
N PRO A 189 -11.22 -13.61 -16.01
CA PRO A 189 -12.32 -14.07 -16.89
C PRO A 189 -13.36 -14.94 -16.17
N SER A 190 -13.01 -15.53 -15.03
CA SER A 190 -13.93 -16.33 -14.22
C SER A 190 -13.48 -16.42 -12.78
N THR A 191 -14.42 -16.71 -11.87
CA THR A 191 -14.15 -16.92 -10.43
C THR A 191 -13.15 -18.06 -10.17
N GLY A 192 -13.10 -19.07 -11.03
CA GLY A 192 -12.16 -20.20 -10.94
C GLY A 192 -10.68 -19.82 -11.14
N ARG A 193 -10.39 -18.57 -11.52
CA ARG A 193 -9.01 -18.06 -11.60
C ARG A 193 -8.43 -17.69 -10.24
N VAL A 194 -9.26 -17.44 -9.24
CA VAL A 194 -8.85 -17.13 -7.87
C VAL A 194 -8.64 -18.43 -7.12
N LYS A 195 -7.42 -18.99 -7.18
CA LYS A 195 -7.12 -20.34 -6.67
C LYS A 195 -6.84 -20.38 -5.18
N ALA A 196 -6.21 -19.34 -4.65
CA ALA A 196 -5.75 -19.28 -3.27
C ALA A 196 -6.11 -17.93 -2.64
N PHE A 197 -6.88 -17.95 -1.57
CA PHE A 197 -7.32 -16.76 -0.85
C PHE A 197 -7.45 -17.05 0.64
N LYS A 198 -7.40 -15.99 1.45
CA LYS A 198 -7.60 -16.05 2.90
C LYS A 198 -8.23 -14.74 3.37
N LEU A 199 -9.29 -14.81 4.17
CA LEU A 199 -9.81 -13.66 4.92
C LEU A 199 -8.97 -13.47 6.19
N GLN A 200 -8.64 -12.22 6.51
CA GLN A 200 -7.64 -11.93 7.53
C GLN A 200 -8.21 -11.27 8.78
N SER A 201 -9.03 -10.22 8.61
CA SER A 201 -9.50 -9.43 9.74
C SER A 201 -10.76 -8.64 9.40
N ILE A 202 -11.41 -8.17 10.46
CA ILE A 202 -12.55 -7.26 10.43
C ILE A 202 -12.14 -5.98 11.14
N ALA A 203 -12.48 -4.83 10.57
CA ALA A 203 -12.22 -3.52 11.16
C ALA A 203 -13.39 -2.57 10.89
N GLY A 204 -13.53 -1.51 11.71
CA GLY A 204 -14.39 -0.39 11.39
C GLY A 204 -13.74 0.56 10.39
N ALA A 205 -14.50 1.13 9.47
CA ALA A 205 -14.04 2.15 8.55
C ALA A 205 -15.16 3.15 8.29
N TYR A 206 -14.89 4.45 8.48
CA TYR A 206 -15.88 5.47 8.15
C TYR A 206 -16.05 5.57 6.63
N TRP A 207 -17.30 5.68 6.17
CA TRP A 207 -17.60 5.89 4.77
C TRP A 207 -16.84 7.10 4.24
N ARG A 208 -16.08 6.94 3.15
CA ARG A 208 -15.21 7.96 2.55
C ARG A 208 -14.12 8.50 3.48
N GLY A 209 -13.81 7.81 4.57
CA GLY A 209 -12.78 8.23 5.52
C GLY A 209 -13.15 9.44 6.38
N ASP A 210 -14.41 9.90 6.34
CA ASP A 210 -14.91 11.00 7.16
C ASP A 210 -15.61 10.45 8.40
N GLU A 211 -15.13 10.82 9.58
CA GLU A 211 -15.68 10.41 10.89
C GLU A 211 -17.14 10.85 11.13
N LYS A 212 -17.63 11.80 10.34
CA LYS A 212 -19.05 12.25 10.39
C LYS A 212 -19.98 11.30 9.66
N ASN A 213 -19.46 10.46 8.78
CA ASN A 213 -20.24 9.47 8.05
C ASN A 213 -20.43 8.19 8.86
N LYS A 214 -21.33 7.32 8.38
CA LYS A 214 -21.59 6.03 9.01
C LYS A 214 -20.31 5.19 9.06
N MET A 215 -20.05 4.59 10.20
CA MET A 215 -19.02 3.57 10.35
C MET A 215 -19.52 2.27 9.71
N LEU A 216 -18.79 1.80 8.72
CA LEU A 216 -18.99 0.54 8.02
C LEU A 216 -18.09 -0.54 8.61
N GLN A 217 -18.41 -1.79 8.34
CA GLN A 217 -17.58 -2.93 8.69
C GLN A 217 -16.72 -3.30 7.46
N ARG A 218 -15.41 -3.35 7.63
CA ARG A 218 -14.45 -3.66 6.57
C ARG A 218 -13.89 -5.05 6.81
N ILE A 219 -14.06 -5.95 5.84
CA ILE A 219 -13.43 -7.27 5.86
C ILE A 219 -12.21 -7.23 4.94
N TYR A 220 -11.05 -7.58 5.49
CA TYR A 220 -9.80 -7.72 4.75
C TYR A 220 -9.55 -9.16 4.35
N GLY A 221 -9.04 -9.32 3.14
CA GLY A 221 -8.58 -10.61 2.62
C GLY A 221 -7.34 -10.47 1.75
N THR A 222 -6.73 -11.59 1.44
CA THR A 222 -5.64 -11.66 0.47
C THR A 222 -5.87 -12.81 -0.51
N ALA A 223 -5.28 -12.70 -1.70
CA ALA A 223 -5.33 -13.75 -2.71
C ALA A 223 -4.00 -13.80 -3.49
N PHE A 224 -3.64 -15.02 -3.89
CA PHE A 224 -2.40 -15.34 -4.59
C PHE A 224 -2.65 -16.29 -5.76
N PRO A 225 -1.75 -16.33 -6.78
CA PRO A 225 -1.83 -17.25 -7.91
C PRO A 225 -1.84 -18.71 -7.52
N SER A 226 -1.13 -19.07 -6.44
CA SER A 226 -0.99 -20.45 -5.95
C SER A 226 -1.17 -20.55 -4.43
N LYS A 227 -1.44 -21.77 -3.97
CA LYS A 227 -1.53 -22.06 -2.54
C LYS A 227 -0.17 -21.92 -1.85
N GLU A 228 0.90 -22.31 -2.53
CA GLU A 228 2.26 -22.24 -2.05
C GLU A 228 2.65 -20.78 -1.73
N GLU A 229 2.30 -19.84 -2.62
CA GLU A 229 2.54 -18.40 -2.40
C GLU A 229 1.69 -17.84 -1.25
N LEU A 230 0.42 -18.26 -1.16
CA LEU A 230 -0.45 -17.88 -0.04
C LEU A 230 0.11 -18.39 1.29
N ASP A 231 0.50 -19.67 1.36
CA ASP A 231 1.04 -20.28 2.57
C ASP A 231 2.37 -19.61 2.98
N ALA A 232 3.24 -19.29 2.02
CA ALA A 232 4.47 -18.53 2.29
C ALA A 232 4.18 -17.12 2.84
N TYR A 233 3.19 -16.43 2.29
CA TYR A 233 2.76 -15.12 2.78
C TYR A 233 2.18 -15.19 4.20
N LEU A 234 1.32 -16.15 4.48
CA LEU A 234 0.74 -16.36 5.81
C LEU A 234 1.82 -16.69 6.84
N HIS A 235 2.76 -17.56 6.48
CA HIS A 235 3.92 -17.85 7.34
C HIS A 235 4.77 -16.62 7.61
N MET A 236 5.01 -15.77 6.61
CA MET A 236 5.70 -14.50 6.79
C MET A 236 4.97 -13.59 7.80
N LEU A 237 3.63 -13.52 7.73
CA LEU A 237 2.83 -12.74 8.69
C LEU A 237 2.91 -13.30 10.11
N GLU A 238 2.86 -14.64 10.28
CA GLU A 238 3.03 -15.29 11.58
C GLU A 238 4.41 -15.01 12.17
N GLU A 239 5.46 -15.12 11.35
CA GLU A 239 6.82 -14.78 11.76
C GLU A 239 6.96 -13.30 12.12
N ALA A 240 6.34 -12.40 11.34
CA ALA A 240 6.33 -10.98 11.65
C ALA A 240 5.63 -10.68 12.99
N ALA A 241 4.49 -11.32 13.24
CA ALA A 241 3.78 -11.18 14.52
C ALA A 241 4.57 -11.76 15.70
N ARG A 242 5.26 -12.89 15.49
CA ARG A 242 6.14 -13.50 16.49
C ARG A 242 7.33 -12.59 16.83
N ARG A 243 7.86 -11.88 15.82
CA ARG A 243 9.02 -10.98 15.94
C ARG A 243 8.64 -9.52 16.17
N ASP A 244 7.37 -9.23 16.49
CA ASP A 244 6.95 -7.86 16.78
C ASP A 244 7.79 -7.29 17.95
N HIS A 245 8.49 -6.20 17.69
CA HIS A 245 9.39 -5.57 18.65
C HIS A 245 8.68 -5.11 19.93
N ARG A 246 7.38 -4.81 19.88
CA ARG A 246 6.57 -4.43 21.05
C ARG A 246 6.36 -5.63 21.98
N LYS A 247 6.10 -6.81 21.36
CA LYS A 247 5.98 -8.06 22.09
C LYS A 247 7.32 -8.47 22.69
N LEU A 248 8.37 -8.55 21.86
CA LEU A 248 9.71 -8.93 22.30
C LEU A 248 10.28 -7.91 23.28
N GLY A 249 10.02 -6.62 23.08
CA GLY A 249 10.43 -5.55 23.98
C GLY A 249 9.88 -5.72 25.40
N LYS A 250 8.62 -6.15 25.52
CA LYS A 250 7.99 -6.45 26.80
C LYS A 250 8.51 -7.76 27.39
N GLU A 251 8.57 -8.84 26.59
CA GLU A 251 9.00 -10.18 27.06
C GLU A 251 10.45 -10.19 27.54
N LEU A 252 11.33 -9.44 26.87
CA LEU A 252 12.76 -9.37 27.16
C LEU A 252 13.15 -8.16 28.05
N ASP A 253 12.18 -7.38 28.48
CA ASP A 253 12.38 -6.17 29.30
C ASP A 253 13.38 -5.18 28.65
N LEU A 254 13.12 -4.83 27.39
CA LEU A 254 14.03 -3.98 26.60
C LEU A 254 13.71 -2.48 26.71
N PHE A 255 12.43 -2.13 26.67
CA PHE A 255 11.98 -0.74 26.74
C PHE A 255 10.50 -0.65 27.13
N SER A 256 10.08 0.55 27.51
CA SER A 256 8.68 0.92 27.73
C SER A 256 8.35 2.29 27.15
N ILE A 257 7.08 2.52 26.90
CA ILE A 257 6.49 3.84 26.63
C ILE A 257 5.58 4.12 27.82
N MET A 258 5.82 5.20 28.54
CA MET A 258 5.09 5.56 29.76
C MET A 258 4.10 6.69 29.51
N GLU A 259 3.14 6.87 30.43
CA GLU A 259 2.15 7.96 30.36
C GLU A 259 2.77 9.35 30.45
N GLU A 260 3.89 9.46 31.18
CA GLU A 260 4.66 10.71 31.32
C GLU A 260 5.37 11.12 30.02
N GLY A 261 5.52 10.18 29.06
CA GLY A 261 6.20 10.44 27.80
C GLY A 261 5.61 9.65 26.63
N PRO A 262 4.38 9.95 26.18
CA PRO A 262 3.80 9.22 25.05
C PRO A 262 4.62 9.46 23.78
N GLY A 263 5.14 8.37 23.21
CA GLY A 263 6.03 8.40 22.04
C GLY A 263 7.51 8.62 22.36
N PHE A 264 7.88 8.68 23.66
CA PHE A 264 9.27 8.74 24.09
C PHE A 264 9.68 7.38 24.69
N PRO A 265 10.56 6.61 24.05
CA PRO A 265 10.95 5.30 24.57
C PRO A 265 11.90 5.42 25.75
N PHE A 266 11.60 4.67 26.82
CA PHE A 266 12.46 4.48 27.98
C PHE A 266 13.18 3.15 27.83
N PHE A 267 14.49 3.16 27.61
CA PHE A 267 15.28 1.94 27.46
C PHE A 267 15.66 1.37 28.82
N HIS A 268 15.35 0.09 29.04
CA HIS A 268 15.73 -0.65 30.25
C HIS A 268 17.16 -1.19 30.12
N PRO A 269 17.74 -1.72 31.22
CA PRO A 269 19.13 -2.23 31.18
C PRO A 269 19.38 -3.26 30.05
N ASN A 270 18.46 -4.19 29.83
CA ASN A 270 18.57 -5.17 28.75
C ASN A 270 18.54 -4.51 27.36
N GLY A 271 17.68 -3.53 27.18
CA GLY A 271 17.62 -2.73 25.93
C GLY A 271 18.89 -1.93 25.70
N MET A 272 19.51 -1.43 26.78
CA MET A 272 20.77 -0.72 26.67
C MET A 272 21.96 -1.61 26.29
N VAL A 273 21.94 -2.91 26.59
CA VAL A 273 22.93 -3.87 26.08
C VAL A 273 22.88 -3.89 24.55
N ILE A 274 21.70 -4.13 23.97
CA ILE A 274 21.51 -4.16 22.50
C ILE A 274 21.91 -2.82 21.89
N ARG A 275 21.47 -1.72 22.49
CA ARG A 275 21.77 -0.37 21.99
C ARG A 275 23.27 -0.07 21.97
N ASN A 276 23.97 -0.45 23.02
CA ASN A 276 25.41 -0.24 23.11
C ASN A 276 26.19 -1.09 22.09
N GLU A 277 25.78 -2.34 21.85
CA GLU A 277 26.37 -3.18 20.81
C GLU A 277 26.21 -2.56 19.42
N LEU A 278 25.02 -2.03 19.11
CA LEU A 278 24.78 -1.32 17.84
C LEU A 278 25.66 -0.06 17.73
N ILE A 279 25.81 0.71 18.81
CA ILE A 279 26.66 1.92 18.84
C ILE A 279 28.12 1.55 18.65
N ASN A 280 28.60 0.49 19.30
CA ASN A 280 29.98 0.01 19.18
C ASN A 280 30.28 -0.46 17.76
N TYR A 281 29.35 -1.22 17.15
CA TYR A 281 29.45 -1.64 15.75
C TYR A 281 29.48 -0.43 14.80
N TRP A 282 28.60 0.55 15.01
CA TRP A 282 28.58 1.79 14.24
C TRP A 282 29.93 2.52 14.31
N ARG A 283 30.50 2.67 15.50
CA ARG A 283 31.82 3.30 15.70
C ARG A 283 32.95 2.53 15.02
N GLU A 284 32.91 1.19 15.06
CA GLU A 284 33.87 0.35 14.37
C GLU A 284 33.83 0.58 12.87
N VAL A 285 32.63 0.51 12.27
CA VAL A 285 32.42 0.73 10.85
C VAL A 285 32.87 2.13 10.43
N HIS A 286 32.47 3.16 11.16
CA HIS A 286 32.82 4.54 10.86
C HIS A 286 34.33 4.76 10.91
N ARG A 287 35.03 4.20 11.91
CA ARG A 287 36.49 4.27 12.01
C ARG A 287 37.14 3.58 10.81
N ARG A 288 36.65 2.43 10.38
CA ARG A 288 37.16 1.67 9.24
C ARG A 288 37.06 2.48 7.92
N TYR A 289 36.01 3.27 7.78
CA TYR A 289 35.80 4.12 6.60
C TYR A 289 36.31 5.55 6.75
N GLY A 290 37.02 5.87 7.83
CA GLY A 290 37.66 7.15 8.03
C GLY A 290 36.70 8.27 8.45
N TYR A 291 35.57 7.96 9.06
CA TYR A 291 34.68 8.95 9.63
C TYR A 291 35.15 9.42 10.99
N GLN A 292 34.98 10.72 11.24
CA GLN A 292 35.21 11.36 12.54
C GLN A 292 33.87 11.57 13.25
N GLU A 293 33.78 11.10 14.49
CA GLU A 293 32.55 11.28 15.29
C GLU A 293 32.48 12.74 15.77
N ILE A 294 31.35 13.39 15.52
CA ILE A 294 31.03 14.73 16.03
C ILE A 294 29.81 14.69 16.93
N LYS A 295 29.57 15.77 17.69
CA LYS A 295 28.39 15.94 18.52
C LYS A 295 27.89 17.37 18.45
N THR A 296 26.58 17.53 18.21
CA THR A 296 25.92 18.84 18.17
C THR A 296 24.94 19.03 19.31
N PRO A 297 24.70 20.28 19.78
CA PRO A 297 23.69 20.56 20.78
C PRO A 297 22.28 20.15 20.38
N MET A 298 21.44 19.86 21.38
CA MET A 298 20.03 19.52 21.14
C MET A 298 19.14 20.73 20.90
N ILE A 299 19.44 21.84 21.57
CA ILE A 299 18.66 23.08 21.52
C ILE A 299 19.47 24.11 20.75
N LEU A 300 18.90 24.66 19.68
CA LEU A 300 19.54 25.61 18.79
C LEU A 300 18.56 26.73 18.45
N SER A 301 19.11 27.94 18.20
CA SER A 301 18.31 29.14 17.97
C SER A 301 17.48 29.05 16.67
N ARG A 302 16.36 29.75 16.67
CA ARG A 302 15.44 29.88 15.51
C ARG A 302 16.16 30.26 14.21
N LYS A 303 17.15 31.16 14.30
CA LYS A 303 17.93 31.63 13.13
C LYS A 303 18.53 30.48 12.29
N LEU A 304 18.98 29.39 12.94
CA LEU A 304 19.50 28.22 12.24
C LEU A 304 18.38 27.52 11.46
N TRP A 305 17.22 27.42 12.06
CA TRP A 305 16.07 26.72 11.48
C TRP A 305 15.41 27.51 10.35
N GLU A 306 15.44 28.83 10.41
CA GLU A 306 15.07 29.72 9.29
C GLU A 306 16.06 29.56 8.14
N THR A 307 17.37 29.63 8.40
CA THR A 307 18.43 29.47 7.38
C THR A 307 18.32 28.11 6.66
N SER A 308 17.92 27.06 7.36
CA SER A 308 17.78 25.73 6.80
C SER A 308 16.38 25.40 6.26
N GLY A 309 15.44 26.36 6.30
CA GLY A 309 14.07 26.22 5.83
C GLY A 309 13.14 25.38 6.72
N HIS A 310 13.63 24.84 7.83
CA HIS A 310 12.81 24.01 8.71
C HIS A 310 11.76 24.85 9.46
N TRP A 311 12.03 26.12 9.76
CA TRP A 311 11.08 26.95 10.46
C TRP A 311 9.82 27.23 9.64
N ASP A 312 9.95 27.36 8.32
CA ASP A 312 8.83 27.69 7.44
C ASP A 312 8.04 26.44 7.00
N HIS A 313 8.74 25.31 6.86
CA HIS A 313 8.13 24.09 6.24
C HIS A 313 7.93 22.94 7.19
N TYR A 314 8.48 22.99 8.42
CA TYR A 314 8.48 21.86 9.34
C TYR A 314 8.14 22.26 10.79
N ARG A 315 7.74 23.48 11.05
CA ARG A 315 7.53 24.03 12.40
C ARG A 315 6.52 23.22 13.21
N GLU A 316 5.45 22.74 12.59
CA GLU A 316 4.39 21.94 13.26
C GLU A 316 4.95 20.66 13.89
N ASN A 317 6.04 20.13 13.34
CA ASN A 317 6.73 18.94 13.85
C ASN A 317 7.90 19.26 14.78
N MET A 318 8.09 20.50 15.20
CA MET A 318 9.19 20.93 16.06
C MET A 318 8.70 21.26 17.46
N TYR A 319 9.50 20.90 18.46
CA TYR A 319 9.34 21.41 19.83
C TYR A 319 10.08 22.73 19.96
N VAL A 320 9.36 23.79 20.26
CA VAL A 320 9.88 25.14 20.37
C VAL A 320 9.90 25.56 21.85
N THR A 321 10.92 26.30 22.25
CA THR A 321 11.07 26.90 23.59
C THR A 321 11.62 28.31 23.45
N GLU A 322 11.52 29.08 24.51
CA GLU A 322 12.04 30.45 24.58
C GLU A 322 13.20 30.51 25.60
N ILE A 323 14.30 31.15 25.25
CA ILE A 323 15.45 31.41 26.12
C ILE A 323 15.84 32.88 25.90
N ASP A 324 15.87 33.65 27.01
CA ASP A 324 16.21 35.07 26.99
C ASP A 324 15.42 35.94 25.99
N ASN A 325 14.12 35.68 25.87
CA ASN A 325 13.18 36.27 24.94
C ASN A 325 13.50 36.00 23.43
N GLU A 326 14.24 34.96 23.16
CA GLU A 326 14.50 34.46 21.79
C GLU A 326 13.96 33.05 21.60
N ASP A 327 13.42 32.76 20.41
CA ASP A 327 12.92 31.45 20.05
C ASP A 327 14.08 30.45 19.82
N TYR A 328 13.97 29.30 20.43
CA TYR A 328 14.83 28.14 20.23
C TYR A 328 13.99 26.90 19.88
N ALA A 329 14.59 25.94 19.22
CA ALA A 329 13.94 24.66 18.98
C ALA A 329 14.84 23.47 19.37
N ILE A 330 14.21 22.40 19.86
CA ILE A 330 14.85 21.10 20.02
C ILE A 330 15.03 20.55 18.60
N LYS A 331 16.23 20.14 18.25
CA LYS A 331 16.56 19.74 16.88
C LYS A 331 15.69 18.57 16.37
N PRO A 332 14.97 18.77 15.25
CA PRO A 332 14.25 17.70 14.55
C PRO A 332 15.15 16.95 13.57
N MET A 333 16.33 17.52 13.28
CA MET A 333 17.35 16.98 12.37
C MET A 333 18.76 17.35 12.85
N ASN A 334 19.74 16.53 12.48
CA ASN A 334 21.14 16.74 12.87
C ASN A 334 21.92 17.57 11.82
N CYS A 335 21.52 17.55 10.55
CA CYS A 335 22.25 18.18 9.44
C CYS A 335 22.63 19.64 9.67
N PRO A 336 21.72 20.55 10.10
CA PRO A 336 22.07 21.95 10.29
C PRO A 336 23.16 22.15 11.35
N GLY A 337 23.10 21.38 12.47
CA GLY A 337 24.14 21.42 13.49
C GLY A 337 25.49 20.92 12.98
N GLY A 338 25.51 19.82 12.22
CA GLY A 338 26.72 19.31 11.59
C GLY A 338 27.35 20.29 10.61
N MET A 339 26.53 21.03 9.84
CA MET A 339 27.03 22.10 8.97
C MET A 339 27.67 23.26 9.75
N LEU A 340 27.19 23.57 10.94
CA LEU A 340 27.84 24.55 11.81
C LEU A 340 29.22 24.07 12.27
N VAL A 341 29.36 22.80 12.64
CA VAL A 341 30.66 22.21 12.98
C VAL A 341 31.61 22.30 11.79
N TYR A 342 31.15 21.96 10.59
CA TYR A 342 31.96 22.08 9.36
C TYR A 342 32.43 23.52 9.12
N LYS A 343 31.60 24.51 9.39
CA LYS A 343 31.91 25.93 9.19
C LYS A 343 32.84 26.55 10.26
N THR A 344 33.22 25.82 11.30
CA THR A 344 34.12 26.36 12.35
C THR A 344 35.53 26.67 11.85
N HIS A 345 35.94 26.04 10.75
CA HIS A 345 37.23 26.23 10.11
C HIS A 345 37.11 26.37 8.60
N PRO A 346 37.97 27.14 7.94
CA PRO A 346 38.10 27.12 6.50
C PRO A 346 38.76 25.80 6.07
N HIS A 347 38.22 25.17 5.03
CA HIS A 347 38.73 23.90 4.50
C HIS A 347 39.37 24.09 3.11
N SER A 348 40.52 23.46 2.93
CA SER A 348 41.17 23.38 1.62
C SER A 348 40.56 22.20 0.82
N TYR A 349 40.47 22.34 -0.49
CA TYR A 349 40.10 21.22 -1.39
C TYR A 349 41.00 19.99 -1.22
N ARG A 350 42.25 20.18 -0.70
CA ARG A 350 43.22 19.11 -0.45
C ARG A 350 42.86 18.28 0.79
N GLU A 351 41.98 18.76 1.66
CA GLU A 351 41.50 18.04 2.86
C GLU A 351 40.31 17.15 2.54
N LEU A 352 39.75 17.29 1.34
CA LEU A 352 38.59 16.51 0.91
C LEU A 352 38.96 15.08 0.49
N PRO A 353 38.13 14.09 0.75
CA PRO A 353 36.80 14.19 1.33
C PRO A 353 36.83 14.29 2.87
N ILE A 354 36.03 15.18 3.43
CA ILE A 354 35.79 15.27 4.88
C ILE A 354 34.60 14.36 5.19
N ARG A 355 34.78 13.45 6.16
CA ARG A 355 33.75 12.50 6.60
C ARG A 355 33.47 12.71 8.08
N ALA A 356 32.27 13.18 8.40
CA ALA A 356 31.83 13.37 9.77
C ALA A 356 30.55 12.56 10.04
N GLY A 357 30.48 11.89 11.19
CA GLY A 357 29.33 11.10 11.59
C GLY A 357 28.82 11.52 12.96
N GLU A 358 27.51 11.54 13.18
CA GLU A 358 26.88 11.83 14.45
C GLU A 358 25.79 10.79 14.76
N LEU A 359 25.85 10.18 15.94
CA LEU A 359 24.70 9.58 16.59
C LEU A 359 23.92 10.68 17.33
N GLY A 360 23.07 11.37 16.57
CA GLY A 360 22.36 12.54 17.06
C GLY A 360 20.97 12.20 17.56
N LEU A 361 20.67 12.60 18.80
CA LEU A 361 19.33 12.51 19.35
C LEU A 361 18.47 13.62 18.77
N VAL A 362 17.34 13.26 18.16
CA VAL A 362 16.38 14.20 17.58
C VAL A 362 14.98 14.00 18.13
N HIS A 363 14.18 15.07 18.08
CA HIS A 363 12.81 15.06 18.57
C HIS A 363 11.88 15.60 17.52
N ARG A 364 10.75 14.91 17.31
CA ARG A 364 9.71 15.32 16.36
C ARG A 364 8.33 15.27 17.00
N HIS A 365 7.55 16.31 16.85
CA HIS A 365 6.17 16.35 17.31
C HIS A 365 5.28 15.51 16.38
N GLU A 366 5.38 14.19 16.53
CA GLU A 366 4.50 13.25 15.82
C GLU A 366 3.11 13.24 16.46
N LEU A 367 2.05 13.17 15.62
CA LEU A 367 0.67 13.07 16.08
C LEU A 367 0.45 11.76 16.85
N SER A 368 -0.32 11.81 17.92
CA SER A 368 -0.57 10.64 18.79
C SER A 368 -1.10 9.42 18.04
N GLY A 369 -2.01 9.61 17.07
CA GLY A 369 -2.55 8.53 16.26
C GLY A 369 -1.57 7.89 15.27
N ALA A 370 -0.40 8.51 15.04
CA ALA A 370 0.63 7.98 14.16
C ALA A 370 1.72 7.19 14.92
N LEU A 371 1.75 7.23 16.26
CA LEU A 371 2.78 6.57 17.06
C LEU A 371 2.67 5.05 16.96
N HIS A 372 3.83 4.38 16.79
CA HIS A 372 3.87 2.92 16.64
C HIS A 372 5.16 2.31 17.20
N GLY A 373 5.11 1.82 18.43
CA GLY A 373 6.22 1.17 19.12
C GLY A 373 7.51 1.99 19.04
N LEU A 374 8.59 1.39 18.50
CA LEU A 374 9.85 2.08 18.21
C LEU A 374 9.97 2.56 16.75
N PHE A 375 9.03 2.20 15.87
CA PHE A 375 9.06 2.61 14.45
C PHE A 375 8.64 4.06 14.23
N ARG A 376 7.73 4.56 15.06
CA ARG A 376 7.30 5.95 14.99
C ARG A 376 7.18 6.53 16.39
N VAL A 377 8.17 7.31 16.75
CA VAL A 377 8.39 7.86 18.09
C VAL A 377 8.63 9.36 18.01
N ARG A 378 8.55 10.04 19.15
CA ARG A 378 8.83 11.47 19.29
C ARG A 378 10.28 11.78 19.62
N CYS A 379 11.07 10.76 20.01
CA CYS A 379 12.49 10.87 20.32
C CYS A 379 13.23 9.65 19.81
N PHE A 380 14.26 9.85 19.00
CA PHE A 380 15.08 8.77 18.44
C PHE A 380 16.50 9.23 18.14
N THR A 381 17.42 8.28 18.12
CA THR A 381 18.80 8.52 17.69
C THR A 381 18.90 8.28 16.19
N GLN A 382 19.35 9.27 15.47
CA GLN A 382 19.57 9.22 14.04
C GLN A 382 21.06 9.05 13.76
N ASP A 383 21.40 8.06 12.94
CA ASP A 383 22.72 7.98 12.30
C ASP A 383 22.77 9.01 11.17
N LEU A 384 23.55 10.04 11.36
CA LEU A 384 23.80 11.05 10.35
C LEU A 384 25.27 11.03 9.97
N SER A 385 25.57 10.74 8.72
CA SER A 385 26.90 10.82 8.14
C SER A 385 26.95 11.92 7.10
N LEU A 386 27.87 12.86 7.26
CA LEU A 386 28.16 13.92 6.30
C LEU A 386 29.45 13.58 5.56
N ILE A 387 29.38 13.59 4.23
CA ILE A 387 30.56 13.50 3.38
C ILE A 387 30.57 14.77 2.54
N HIS A 388 31.65 15.56 2.69
CA HIS A 388 31.93 16.64 1.75
C HIS A 388 33.01 16.20 0.77
N ILE A 389 32.61 16.03 -0.48
CA ILE A 389 33.47 15.71 -1.61
C ILE A 389 33.37 16.85 -2.63
N SER A 390 34.49 17.24 -3.23
CA SER A 390 34.40 18.05 -4.45
C SER A 390 33.93 17.12 -5.56
N GLU A 391 32.66 17.24 -5.99
CA GLU A 391 32.26 16.59 -7.23
C GLU A 391 33.02 17.21 -8.41
N PRO A 392 33.56 16.39 -9.35
CA PRO A 392 33.94 16.93 -10.61
C PRO A 392 32.71 17.56 -11.25
N THR A 393 32.79 18.84 -11.56
CA THR A 393 31.76 19.56 -12.31
C THR A 393 31.45 18.74 -13.55
N ARG A 394 30.28 18.07 -13.56
CA ARG A 394 29.76 17.50 -14.80
C ARG A 394 29.45 18.69 -15.72
N PRO A 395 30.05 18.79 -16.91
CA PRO A 395 29.55 19.77 -17.85
C PRO A 395 28.11 19.44 -18.18
N TYR A 396 27.25 20.40 -17.94
CA TYR A 396 25.83 20.30 -18.35
C TYR A 396 25.73 20.29 -19.86
#